data_cbe866c8e2f88a5b46873feeb6cbe932
#
_entry.id   cbe866c8e2f88a5b46873feeb6cbe932
#
_cell.length_a   1.000
_cell.length_b   1.000
_cell.length_c   1.000
_cell.angle_alpha   90.00
_cell.angle_beta   90.00
_cell.angle_gamma   90.00
#
_symmetry.space_group_name_H-M   'P 1'
#
loop_
_entity.id
_entity.type
_entity.pdbx_description
1 polymer ?
#
loop_
_entity_poly.entity_id
_entity_poly.type
_entity_poly.pdbx_seq_one_letter_code
_entity_poly.pdbx_strand_id
1 'polypeptide(L)'
;MNLPNRLTVMRAVAVPFFVALMLIPVNGVACEGWCKWTALAVFIIAALTDLLDGKIARRYQLITNFGKFMDPLADKLLVCSALICLVELERIPAWVVIVIIAREFVISGIRLVAADDGVVIAASKWGKFKTVFQMIMVGFMIGNLPVFDILTQILMWIALALTLISMVDYIVKNINVFKKL
;
A
#
# COMPACT_ATOMS: atom_id res chain seq x y z
N MET A 1 -2.29 23.31 -10.71
CA MET A 1 -2.18 22.08 -9.90
C MET A 1 -1.36 22.38 -8.66
N ASN A 2 -1.92 22.16 -7.47
CA ASN A 2 -1.23 22.36 -6.22
C ASN A 2 -0.15 21.28 -6.03
N LEU A 3 0.87 21.56 -5.18
CA LEU A 3 1.99 20.65 -4.93
C LEU A 3 1.54 19.21 -4.60
N PRO A 4 0.56 18.97 -3.67
CA PRO A 4 0.06 17.63 -3.38
C PRO A 4 -0.47 16.90 -4.63
N ASN A 5 -1.30 17.56 -5.45
CA ASN A 5 -1.85 16.94 -6.67
C ASN A 5 -0.76 16.54 -7.67
N ARG A 6 0.33 17.32 -7.79
CA ARG A 6 1.47 16.95 -8.65
C ARG A 6 2.15 15.67 -8.15
N LEU A 7 2.33 15.53 -6.84
CA LEU A 7 2.98 14.38 -6.22
C LEU A 7 2.12 13.11 -6.36
N THR A 8 0.79 13.23 -6.22
CA THR A 8 -0.14 12.13 -6.48
C THR A 8 -0.07 11.64 -7.94
N VAL A 9 -0.05 12.58 -8.92
CA VAL A 9 0.07 12.24 -10.33
C VAL A 9 1.45 11.63 -10.64
N MET A 10 2.53 12.19 -10.10
CA MET A 10 3.88 11.62 -10.26
C MET A 10 3.95 10.19 -9.73
N ARG A 11 3.32 9.89 -8.58
CA ARG A 11 3.24 8.55 -8.05
C ARG A 11 2.46 7.61 -8.97
N ALA A 12 1.31 8.03 -9.50
CA ALA A 12 0.54 7.24 -10.44
C ALA A 12 1.34 6.92 -11.72
N VAL A 13 2.13 7.89 -12.21
CA VAL A 13 3.04 7.69 -13.36
C VAL A 13 4.24 6.81 -13.00
N ALA A 14 4.72 6.86 -11.76
CA ALA A 14 5.83 6.01 -11.31
C ALA A 14 5.46 4.52 -11.23
N VAL A 15 4.16 4.18 -11.05
CA VAL A 15 3.72 2.78 -10.94
C VAL A 15 4.03 1.95 -12.19
N PRO A 16 3.67 2.35 -13.42
CA PRO A 16 4.05 1.59 -14.61
C PRO A 16 5.56 1.39 -14.76
N PHE A 17 6.35 2.41 -14.43
CA PHE A 17 7.80 2.33 -14.45
C PHE A 17 8.32 1.33 -13.40
N PHE A 18 7.77 1.37 -12.19
CA PHE A 18 8.09 0.41 -11.13
C PHE A 18 7.73 -1.03 -11.54
N VAL A 19 6.54 -1.24 -12.11
CA VAL A 19 6.12 -2.57 -12.61
C VAL A 19 7.07 -3.07 -13.70
N ALA A 20 7.47 -2.20 -14.62
CA ALA A 20 8.45 -2.56 -15.65
C ALA A 20 9.79 -2.99 -15.02
N LEU A 21 10.31 -2.27 -14.03
CA LEU A 21 11.54 -2.66 -13.31
C LEU A 21 11.41 -4.01 -12.59
N MET A 22 10.22 -4.32 -12.08
CA MET A 22 9.95 -5.59 -11.38
C MET A 22 9.87 -6.78 -12.33
N LEU A 23 9.30 -6.61 -13.53
CA LEU A 23 8.94 -7.70 -14.42
C LEU A 23 9.86 -7.85 -15.64
N ILE A 24 10.61 -6.82 -16.02
CA ILE A 24 11.56 -6.92 -17.14
C ILE A 24 12.74 -7.84 -16.73
N PRO A 25 12.96 -8.92 -17.48
CA PRO A 25 14.05 -9.83 -17.18
C PRO A 25 15.41 -9.19 -17.54
N VAL A 26 16.35 -9.25 -16.60
CA VAL A 26 17.77 -8.92 -16.82
C VAL A 26 18.54 -10.23 -16.74
N ASN A 27 19.28 -10.56 -17.79
CA ASN A 27 19.97 -11.85 -17.92
C ASN A 27 19.04 -13.07 -17.77
N GLY A 28 17.77 -12.96 -18.20
CA GLY A 28 16.80 -14.04 -18.14
C GLY A 28 16.04 -14.19 -16.80
N VAL A 29 16.36 -13.36 -15.80
CA VAL A 29 15.70 -13.37 -14.49
C VAL A 29 15.07 -12.02 -14.21
N ALA A 30 13.79 -12.02 -13.90
CA ALA A 30 13.05 -10.79 -13.56
C ALA A 30 13.42 -10.29 -12.15
N CYS A 31 13.48 -8.97 -12.00
CA CYS A 31 13.80 -8.30 -10.74
C CYS A 31 15.12 -8.77 -10.11
N GLU A 32 16.18 -8.88 -10.92
CA GLU A 32 17.52 -9.22 -10.48
C GLU A 32 18.55 -8.14 -10.88
N GLY A 33 19.78 -8.28 -10.33
CA GLY A 33 20.86 -7.33 -10.60
C GLY A 33 20.52 -5.91 -10.16
N TRP A 34 20.76 -4.94 -11.03
CA TRP A 34 20.50 -3.52 -10.75
C TRP A 34 19.00 -3.16 -10.74
N CYS A 35 18.15 -3.91 -11.45
CA CYS A 35 16.70 -3.66 -11.52
C CYS A 35 16.04 -3.77 -10.14
N LYS A 36 16.38 -4.77 -9.34
CA LYS A 36 15.82 -4.95 -7.99
C LYS A 36 16.15 -3.78 -7.06
N TRP A 37 17.38 -3.27 -7.11
CA TRP A 37 17.78 -2.13 -6.29
C TRP A 37 17.11 -0.83 -6.72
N THR A 38 16.96 -0.65 -8.04
CA THR A 38 16.23 0.51 -8.59
C THR A 38 14.76 0.42 -8.26
N ALA A 39 14.13 -0.75 -8.39
CA ALA A 39 12.72 -0.96 -8.00
C ALA A 39 12.52 -0.71 -6.49
N LEU A 40 13.43 -1.22 -5.65
CA LEU A 40 13.40 -0.98 -4.20
C LEU A 40 13.54 0.51 -3.87
N ALA A 41 14.46 1.21 -4.52
CA ALA A 41 14.64 2.66 -4.32
C ALA A 41 13.39 3.43 -4.74
N VAL A 42 12.79 3.13 -5.89
CA VAL A 42 11.53 3.75 -6.36
C VAL A 42 10.41 3.48 -5.36
N PHE A 43 10.27 2.25 -4.87
CA PHE A 43 9.26 1.89 -3.88
C PHE A 43 9.43 2.68 -2.57
N ILE A 44 10.65 2.75 -2.04
CA ILE A 44 10.95 3.47 -0.79
C ILE A 44 10.71 4.97 -0.96
N ILE A 45 11.19 5.58 -2.05
CA ILE A 45 11.01 7.01 -2.32
C ILE A 45 9.53 7.33 -2.45
N ALA A 46 8.77 6.55 -3.20
CA ALA A 46 7.33 6.76 -3.36
C ALA A 46 6.58 6.61 -2.02
N ALA A 47 6.93 5.61 -1.20
CA ALA A 47 6.35 5.40 0.12
C ALA A 47 6.67 6.55 1.09
N LEU A 48 7.90 7.05 1.10
CA LEU A 48 8.30 8.19 1.93
C LEU A 48 7.64 9.49 1.46
N THR A 49 7.54 9.71 0.16
CA THR A 49 6.87 10.87 -0.42
C THR A 49 5.42 10.92 0.03
N ASP A 50 4.70 9.80 0.01
CA ASP A 50 3.32 9.70 0.50
C ASP A 50 3.17 10.14 1.97
N LEU A 51 4.06 9.66 2.83
CA LEU A 51 4.06 10.06 4.24
C LEU A 51 4.30 11.56 4.44
N LEU A 52 5.13 12.17 3.60
CA LEU A 52 5.44 13.60 3.65
C LEU A 52 4.28 14.44 3.11
N ASP A 53 3.70 14.04 1.98
CA ASP A 53 2.61 14.75 1.32
C ASP A 53 1.36 14.82 2.20
N GLY A 54 1.01 13.72 2.84
CA GLY A 54 -0.09 13.68 3.78
C GLY A 54 0.11 14.59 5.01
N LYS A 55 1.36 14.82 5.45
CA LYS A 55 1.68 15.79 6.52
C LYS A 55 1.62 17.23 6.02
N ILE A 56 2.15 17.49 4.83
CA ILE A 56 2.20 18.83 4.22
C ILE A 56 0.80 19.30 3.87
N ALA A 57 -0.01 18.48 3.19
CA ALA A 57 -1.38 18.81 2.80
C ALA A 57 -2.25 19.17 4.02
N ARG A 58 -2.11 18.42 5.13
CA ARG A 58 -2.82 18.72 6.39
C ARG A 58 -2.34 20.00 7.06
N ARG A 59 -1.03 20.28 7.03
CA ARG A 59 -0.45 21.48 7.67
C ARG A 59 -0.82 22.76 6.94
N TYR A 60 -0.91 22.73 5.59
CA TYR A 60 -1.17 23.91 4.76
C TYR A 60 -2.61 24.01 4.26
N GLN A 61 -3.51 23.13 4.68
CA GLN A 61 -4.94 23.09 4.28
C GLN A 61 -5.15 23.11 2.74
N LEU A 62 -4.21 22.60 1.97
CA LEU A 62 -4.24 22.55 0.51
C LEU A 62 -5.07 21.35 0.00
N ILE A 63 -6.25 21.15 0.57
CA ILE A 63 -7.10 20.01 0.26
C ILE A 63 -7.98 20.36 -0.94
N THR A 64 -7.78 19.66 -2.07
CA THR A 64 -8.62 19.77 -3.26
C THR A 64 -9.59 18.58 -3.34
N ASN A 65 -10.74 18.77 -3.99
CA ASN A 65 -11.69 17.66 -4.23
C ASN A 65 -11.07 16.53 -5.05
N PHE A 66 -10.22 16.86 -6.00
CA PHE A 66 -9.43 15.90 -6.79
C PHE A 66 -8.45 15.11 -5.90
N GLY A 67 -7.68 15.78 -5.05
CA GLY A 67 -6.75 15.13 -4.13
C GLY A 67 -7.46 14.20 -3.15
N LYS A 68 -8.59 14.63 -2.56
CA LYS A 68 -9.38 13.77 -1.64
C LYS A 68 -9.74 12.42 -2.25
N PHE A 69 -9.98 12.37 -3.56
CA PHE A 69 -10.36 11.15 -4.26
C PHE A 69 -9.16 10.36 -4.78
N MET A 70 -8.18 11.06 -5.36
CA MET A 70 -7.03 10.44 -6.03
C MET A 70 -5.94 9.99 -5.05
N ASP A 71 -5.73 10.69 -3.93
CA ASP A 71 -4.69 10.34 -2.96
C ASP A 71 -4.87 8.92 -2.38
N PRO A 72 -6.07 8.50 -1.89
CA PRO A 72 -6.27 7.15 -1.40
C PRO A 72 -6.12 6.07 -2.48
N LEU A 73 -6.38 6.40 -3.75
CA LEU A 73 -6.23 5.49 -4.87
C LEU A 73 -4.75 5.32 -5.26
N ALA A 74 -4.03 6.41 -5.43
CA ALA A 74 -2.62 6.40 -5.82
C ALA A 74 -1.72 5.73 -4.77
N ASP A 75 -2.00 5.97 -3.48
CA ASP A 75 -1.33 5.31 -2.35
C ASP A 75 -1.43 3.79 -2.42
N LYS A 76 -2.63 3.27 -2.68
CA LYS A 76 -2.85 1.83 -2.78
C LYS A 76 -2.36 1.22 -4.08
N LEU A 77 -2.38 1.97 -5.17
CA LEU A 77 -1.99 1.49 -6.48
C LEU A 77 -0.54 0.98 -6.48
N LEU A 78 0.39 1.71 -5.87
CA LEU A 78 1.80 1.30 -5.79
C LEU A 78 1.96 -0.01 -4.99
N VAL A 79 1.36 -0.06 -3.81
CA VAL A 79 1.49 -1.24 -2.92
C VAL A 79 0.81 -2.47 -3.51
N CYS A 80 -0.39 -2.31 -4.10
CA CYS A 80 -1.09 -3.40 -4.78
C CYS A 80 -0.30 -3.90 -5.99
N SER A 81 0.25 -2.99 -6.80
CA SER A 81 1.09 -3.36 -7.94
C SER A 81 2.35 -4.12 -7.50
N ALA A 82 3.01 -3.67 -6.43
CA ALA A 82 4.16 -4.38 -5.88
C ALA A 82 3.80 -5.80 -5.42
N LEU A 83 2.68 -5.96 -4.70
CA LEU A 83 2.22 -7.26 -4.23
C LEU A 83 1.88 -8.21 -5.41
N ILE A 84 1.24 -7.70 -6.46
CA ILE A 84 0.92 -8.48 -7.66
C ILE A 84 2.20 -8.91 -8.39
N CYS A 85 3.17 -8.00 -8.57
CA CYS A 85 4.47 -8.34 -9.15
C CYS A 85 5.22 -9.40 -8.31
N LEU A 86 5.14 -9.32 -6.97
CA LEU A 86 5.75 -10.33 -6.09
C LEU A 86 5.08 -11.71 -6.21
N VAL A 87 3.79 -11.77 -6.55
CA VAL A 87 3.11 -13.06 -6.87
C VAL A 87 3.68 -13.63 -8.16
N GLU A 88 3.82 -12.82 -9.21
CA GLU A 88 4.40 -13.25 -10.50
C GLU A 88 5.85 -13.73 -10.34
N LEU A 89 6.61 -13.12 -9.43
CA LEU A 89 7.97 -13.50 -9.08
C LEU A 89 8.04 -14.70 -8.10
N GLU A 90 6.91 -15.32 -7.76
CA GLU A 90 6.80 -16.45 -6.81
C GLU A 90 7.38 -16.16 -5.41
N ARG A 91 7.44 -14.88 -5.01
CA ARG A 91 7.98 -14.45 -3.71
C ARG A 91 6.92 -14.36 -2.60
N ILE A 92 5.64 -14.37 -2.96
CA ILE A 92 4.50 -14.36 -2.03
C ILE A 92 3.35 -15.18 -2.61
N PRO A 93 2.65 -16.00 -1.81
CA PRO A 93 1.48 -16.75 -2.28
C PRO A 93 0.32 -15.81 -2.66
N ALA A 94 -0.34 -16.08 -3.79
CA ALA A 94 -1.43 -15.27 -4.31
C ALA A 94 -2.58 -15.10 -3.30
N TRP A 95 -2.93 -16.15 -2.54
CA TRP A 95 -4.02 -16.07 -1.55
C TRP A 95 -3.74 -15.06 -0.42
N VAL A 96 -2.47 -14.90 0.01
CA VAL A 96 -2.07 -13.87 0.98
C VAL A 96 -2.32 -12.49 0.42
N VAL A 97 -1.93 -12.26 -0.83
CA VAL A 97 -2.12 -10.98 -1.53
C VAL A 97 -3.60 -10.67 -1.70
N ILE A 98 -4.42 -11.65 -2.06
CA ILE A 98 -5.88 -11.49 -2.17
C ILE A 98 -6.48 -11.01 -0.84
N VAL A 99 -6.11 -11.63 0.29
CA VAL A 99 -6.61 -11.23 1.61
C VAL A 99 -6.19 -9.80 1.97
N ILE A 100 -4.92 -9.46 1.70
CA ILE A 100 -4.40 -8.11 1.97
C ILE A 100 -5.15 -7.06 1.13
N ILE A 101 -5.27 -7.30 -0.18
CA ILE A 101 -5.91 -6.36 -1.12
C ILE A 101 -7.41 -6.24 -0.82
N ALA A 102 -8.11 -7.36 -0.61
CA ALA A 102 -9.54 -7.35 -0.27
C ALA A 102 -9.81 -6.48 0.96
N ARG A 103 -9.01 -6.63 2.02
CA ARG A 103 -9.13 -5.79 3.22
C ARG A 103 -8.90 -4.31 2.92
N GLU A 104 -7.90 -3.97 2.09
CA GLU A 104 -7.62 -2.58 1.74
C GLU A 104 -8.82 -1.93 1.04
N PHE A 105 -9.42 -2.62 0.08
CA PHE A 105 -10.56 -2.10 -0.67
C PHE A 105 -11.84 -2.05 0.18
N VAL A 106 -12.14 -3.10 0.95
CA VAL A 106 -13.32 -3.14 1.82
C VAL A 106 -13.31 -1.99 2.82
N ILE A 107 -12.22 -1.82 3.57
CA ILE A 107 -12.15 -0.74 4.57
C ILE A 107 -12.17 0.65 3.91
N SER A 108 -11.58 0.79 2.73
CA SER A 108 -11.58 2.08 2.04
C SER A 108 -12.94 2.42 1.45
N GLY A 109 -13.65 1.42 0.90
CA GLY A 109 -15.02 1.58 0.43
C GLY A 109 -15.95 2.02 1.56
N ILE A 110 -15.90 1.32 2.71
CA ILE A 110 -16.72 1.68 3.87
C ILE A 110 -16.41 3.09 4.37
N ARG A 111 -15.14 3.49 4.43
CA ARG A 111 -14.76 4.85 4.82
C ARG A 111 -15.23 5.91 3.84
N LEU A 112 -15.27 5.59 2.55
CA LEU A 112 -15.77 6.50 1.51
C LEU A 112 -17.28 6.70 1.65
N VAL A 113 -18.06 5.61 1.81
CA VAL A 113 -19.50 5.67 1.99
C VAL A 113 -19.85 6.41 3.29
N ALA A 114 -19.19 6.08 4.40
CA ALA A 114 -19.41 6.78 5.66
C ALA A 114 -19.10 8.28 5.58
N ALA A 115 -18.07 8.66 4.80
CA ALA A 115 -17.72 10.07 4.61
C ALA A 115 -18.76 10.82 3.78
N ASP A 116 -19.42 10.16 2.83
CA ASP A 116 -20.52 10.71 2.05
C ASP A 116 -21.74 11.00 2.96
N ASP A 117 -21.99 10.12 3.92
CA ASP A 117 -23.01 10.31 4.98
C ASP A 117 -22.58 11.30 6.09
N GLY A 118 -21.47 12.00 5.93
CA GLY A 118 -20.95 12.96 6.91
C GLY A 118 -20.28 12.33 8.14
N VAL A 119 -20.09 11.01 8.15
CA VAL A 119 -19.45 10.27 9.25
C VAL A 119 -17.96 10.06 8.98
N VAL A 120 -17.10 10.70 9.75
CA VAL A 120 -15.64 10.54 9.62
C VAL A 120 -15.15 9.38 10.48
N ILE A 121 -14.80 8.27 9.84
CA ILE A 121 -14.22 7.11 10.52
C ILE A 121 -12.70 7.24 10.61
N ALA A 122 -12.16 7.32 11.83
CA ALA A 122 -10.72 7.40 12.07
C ALA A 122 -10.00 6.06 11.76
N ALA A 123 -8.74 6.15 11.35
CA ALA A 123 -7.89 4.97 11.19
C ALA A 123 -7.58 4.32 12.54
N SER A 124 -7.74 2.99 12.64
CA SER A 124 -7.42 2.25 13.85
C SER A 124 -5.89 2.18 14.06
N LYS A 125 -5.46 2.00 15.32
CA LYS A 125 -4.04 1.79 15.64
C LYS A 125 -3.50 0.54 14.94
N TRP A 126 -4.26 -0.54 14.91
CA TRP A 126 -3.92 -1.79 14.22
C TRP A 126 -3.73 -1.61 12.72
N GLY A 127 -4.56 -0.76 12.09
CA GLY A 127 -4.41 -0.41 10.68
C GLY A 127 -3.10 0.32 10.37
N LYS A 128 -2.61 1.18 11.28
CA LYS A 128 -1.31 1.86 11.13
C LYS A 128 -0.14 0.86 11.22
N PHE A 129 -0.15 0.00 12.24
CA PHE A 129 0.87 -1.05 12.38
C PHE A 129 0.90 -1.98 11.16
N LYS A 130 -0.28 -2.42 10.69
CA LYS A 130 -0.41 -3.25 9.49
C LYS A 130 0.29 -2.60 8.29
N THR A 131 0.05 -1.32 8.03
CA THR A 131 0.65 -0.62 6.88
C THR A 131 2.17 -0.58 6.98
N VAL A 132 2.72 -0.29 8.16
CA VAL A 132 4.18 -0.26 8.38
C VAL A 132 4.79 -1.64 8.14
N PHE A 133 4.25 -2.69 8.75
CA PHE A 133 4.78 -4.05 8.58
C PHE A 133 4.66 -4.54 7.15
N GLN A 134 3.58 -4.21 6.46
CA GLN A 134 3.39 -4.55 5.05
C GLN A 134 4.41 -3.85 4.15
N MET A 135 4.69 -2.56 4.36
CA MET A 135 5.70 -1.82 3.61
C MET A 135 7.10 -2.42 3.81
N ILE A 136 7.45 -2.76 5.05
CA ILE A 136 8.73 -3.42 5.38
C ILE A 136 8.81 -4.78 4.69
N MET A 137 7.77 -5.61 4.80
CA MET A 137 7.67 -6.91 4.14
C MET A 137 7.90 -6.80 2.63
N VAL A 138 7.17 -5.89 1.95
CA VAL A 138 7.31 -5.67 0.50
C VAL A 138 8.74 -5.24 0.14
N GLY A 139 9.34 -4.33 0.92
CA GLY A 139 10.72 -3.91 0.71
C GLY A 139 11.73 -5.07 0.78
N PHE A 140 11.62 -5.94 1.79
CA PHE A 140 12.47 -7.14 1.90
C PHE A 140 12.24 -8.13 0.76
N MET A 141 10.98 -8.33 0.33
CA MET A 141 10.65 -9.20 -0.79
C MET A 141 11.18 -8.67 -2.13
N ILE A 142 11.17 -7.36 -2.36
CA ILE A 142 11.78 -6.74 -3.56
C ILE A 142 13.30 -6.95 -3.54
N GLY A 143 13.95 -6.69 -2.38
CA GLY A 143 15.38 -6.86 -2.21
C GLY A 143 15.88 -8.29 -2.42
N ASN A 144 15.04 -9.28 -2.12
CA ASN A 144 15.29 -10.71 -2.34
C ASN A 144 16.70 -11.15 -1.94
N LEU A 145 17.04 -10.93 -0.68
CA LEU A 145 18.34 -11.32 -0.14
C LEU A 145 18.22 -12.64 0.63
N PRO A 146 18.92 -13.72 0.22
CA PRO A 146 18.79 -15.04 0.84
C PRO A 146 19.03 -15.06 2.36
N VAL A 147 19.89 -14.16 2.84
CA VAL A 147 20.18 -14.00 4.29
C VAL A 147 18.92 -13.63 5.08
N PHE A 148 17.93 -12.99 4.45
CA PHE A 148 16.70 -12.52 5.08
C PHE A 148 15.46 -13.34 4.75
N ASP A 149 15.57 -14.51 4.11
CA ASP A 149 14.41 -15.32 3.69
C ASP A 149 13.50 -15.68 4.88
N ILE A 150 14.08 -16.13 5.98
CA ILE A 150 13.32 -16.46 7.20
C ILE A 150 12.62 -15.20 7.75
N LEU A 151 13.35 -14.08 7.82
CA LEU A 151 12.79 -12.80 8.29
C LEU A 151 11.65 -12.33 7.40
N THR A 152 11.81 -12.47 6.09
CA THR A 152 10.78 -12.09 5.10
C THR A 152 9.51 -12.91 5.26
N GLN A 153 9.64 -14.22 5.50
CA GLN A 153 8.50 -15.08 5.79
C GLN A 153 7.81 -14.72 7.11
N ILE A 154 8.57 -14.46 8.16
CA ILE A 154 8.02 -14.00 9.44
C ILE A 154 7.25 -12.69 9.26
N LEU A 155 7.81 -11.72 8.54
CA LEU A 155 7.16 -10.44 8.24
C LEU A 155 5.87 -10.63 7.44
N MET A 156 5.82 -11.58 6.50
CA MET A 156 4.61 -11.92 5.76
C MET A 156 3.50 -12.42 6.68
N TRP A 157 3.79 -13.35 7.59
CA TRP A 157 2.80 -13.86 8.53
C TRP A 157 2.34 -12.79 9.53
N ILE A 158 3.24 -11.93 10.00
CA ILE A 158 2.89 -10.78 10.85
C ILE A 158 1.98 -9.81 10.10
N ALA A 159 2.32 -9.44 8.86
CA ALA A 159 1.51 -8.55 8.05
C ALA A 159 0.11 -9.13 7.78
N LEU A 160 0.02 -10.43 7.50
CA LEU A 160 -1.25 -11.14 7.34
C LEU A 160 -2.08 -11.14 8.62
N ALA A 161 -1.48 -11.50 9.75
CA ALA A 161 -2.16 -11.49 11.06
C ALA A 161 -2.68 -10.09 11.41
N LEU A 162 -1.85 -9.06 11.26
CA LEU A 162 -2.25 -7.66 11.48
C LEU A 162 -3.36 -7.22 10.51
N THR A 163 -3.37 -7.73 9.29
CA THR A 163 -4.42 -7.48 8.30
C THR A 163 -5.76 -8.00 8.80
N LEU A 164 -5.80 -9.24 9.27
CA LEU A 164 -7.02 -9.86 9.80
C LEU A 164 -7.48 -9.18 11.10
N ILE A 165 -6.56 -8.97 12.05
CA ILE A 165 -6.87 -8.28 13.32
C ILE A 165 -7.42 -6.88 13.06
N SER A 166 -6.80 -6.11 12.14
CA SER A 166 -7.27 -4.77 11.82
C SER A 166 -8.61 -4.75 11.10
N MET A 167 -8.94 -5.79 10.35
CA MET A 167 -10.24 -5.94 9.71
C MET A 167 -11.34 -6.17 10.75
N VAL A 168 -11.11 -7.11 11.67
CA VAL A 168 -12.05 -7.42 12.76
C VAL A 168 -12.24 -6.19 13.67
N ASP A 169 -11.14 -5.56 14.12
CA ASP A 169 -11.19 -4.34 14.94
C ASP A 169 -12.00 -3.22 14.27
N TYR A 170 -11.85 -3.07 12.96
CA TYR A 170 -12.57 -2.07 12.20
C TYR A 170 -14.07 -2.36 12.12
N ILE A 171 -14.46 -3.60 11.81
CA ILE A 171 -15.87 -4.03 11.72
C ILE A 171 -16.54 -3.88 13.08
N VAL A 172 -15.91 -4.38 14.15
CA VAL A 172 -16.48 -4.32 15.50
C VAL A 172 -16.70 -2.87 15.96
N LYS A 173 -15.73 -1.98 15.73
CA LYS A 173 -15.82 -0.58 16.14
C LYS A 173 -16.86 0.23 15.36
N ASN A 174 -17.17 -0.18 14.13
CA ASN A 174 -18.05 0.57 13.24
C ASN A 174 -19.32 -0.19 12.88
N ILE A 175 -19.71 -1.18 13.68
CA ILE A 175 -20.89 -2.03 13.43
C ILE A 175 -22.18 -1.22 13.28
N ASN A 176 -22.29 -0.08 13.95
CA ASN A 176 -23.46 0.80 13.86
C ASN A 176 -23.55 1.52 12.50
N VAL A 177 -22.44 1.74 11.82
CA VAL A 177 -22.42 2.29 10.46
C VAL A 177 -22.88 1.21 9.48
N PHE A 178 -22.43 -0.04 9.66
CA PHE A 178 -22.88 -1.17 8.84
C PHE A 178 -24.37 -1.49 8.95
N LYS A 179 -24.99 -1.18 10.09
CA LYS A 179 -26.44 -1.39 10.28
C LYS A 179 -27.29 -0.29 9.64
N LYS A 180 -26.69 0.82 9.22
CA LYS A 180 -27.37 1.94 8.56
C LYS A 180 -27.20 1.95 7.04
N LEU A 181 -26.22 1.15 6.51
CA LEU A 181 -26.01 0.88 5.10
C LEU A 181 -26.96 -0.22 4.62
#